data_54a03e7b347a313bc174bde0dd10a63c
#
_entry.id   54a03e7b347a313bc174bde0dd10a63c
#
_cell.length_a   1.000
_cell.length_b   1.000
_cell.length_c   1.000
_cell.angle_alpha   90.00
_cell.angle_beta   90.00
_cell.angle_gamma   90.00
#
_symmetry.space_group_name_H-M   'P 1'
#
loop_
_entity.id
_entity.type
_entity.pdbx_description
1 polymer ?
#
loop_
_entity_poly.entity_id
_entity_poly.type
_entity_poly.pdbx_seq_one_letter_code
_entity_poly.pdbx_strand_id
1 'polypeptide(L)'
;CYPNSSCHSTVCEHDYFQNTVRYFALRNLAIRFHADTIEPWDILVPPTRLIIDYTQMCVLRNTEAVKLYDKNRLYWRSVCMRLDALQRQIAAKMLPARLKTHTDTLLTQMVQLAMADGFEIEKSISESYRESDKDMCQLTMNAVRRTLQDRVVEWENLFLDFKKHAPKS
;
A
#
# COMPACT_ATOMS: atom_id res chain seq x y z
N CYS A 1 -9.95 16.30 -33.75
CA CYS A 1 -10.95 15.28 -34.16
C CYS A 1 -10.66 14.92 -35.59
N TYR A 2 -10.15 13.73 -35.84
CA TYR A 2 -10.05 13.21 -37.20
C TYR A 2 -11.44 12.66 -37.60
N PRO A 3 -11.91 12.94 -38.80
CA PRO A 3 -13.18 12.38 -39.26
C PRO A 3 -13.08 10.85 -39.27
N ASN A 4 -14.14 10.20 -38.86
CA ASN A 4 -14.28 8.74 -38.96
C ASN A 4 -14.07 8.31 -40.41
N SER A 5 -12.84 7.98 -40.76
CA SER A 5 -12.54 7.29 -42.01
C SER A 5 -12.83 5.81 -41.76
N SER A 6 -14.08 5.43 -41.86
CA SER A 6 -14.48 4.04 -41.91
C SER A 6 -13.78 3.39 -43.07
N CYS A 7 -13.20 2.23 -42.84
CA CYS A 7 -12.67 1.41 -43.93
C CYS A 7 -13.85 1.00 -44.81
N HIS A 8 -13.99 1.63 -45.98
CA HIS A 8 -15.06 1.33 -46.95
C HIS A 8 -14.78 0.03 -47.70
N SER A 9 -14.45 -1.02 -46.98
CA SER A 9 -14.49 -2.37 -47.52
C SER A 9 -15.86 -2.94 -47.28
N THR A 10 -16.51 -3.44 -48.30
CA THR A 10 -17.79 -4.16 -48.23
C THR A 10 -17.71 -5.45 -47.40
N VAL A 11 -16.52 -5.79 -46.88
CA VAL A 11 -16.24 -7.04 -46.16
C VAL A 11 -16.05 -6.82 -44.63
N CYS A 12 -15.70 -5.61 -44.18
CA CYS A 12 -15.58 -5.35 -42.74
C CYS A 12 -15.92 -3.90 -42.39
N GLU A 13 -16.72 -3.74 -41.30
CA GLU A 13 -17.16 -2.46 -40.78
C GLU A 13 -16.26 -1.95 -39.64
N HIS A 14 -14.96 -2.26 -39.70
CA HIS A 14 -14.03 -1.86 -38.63
C HIS A 14 -13.51 -0.44 -38.83
N ASP A 15 -13.49 0.34 -37.76
CA ASP A 15 -12.78 1.60 -37.73
C ASP A 15 -11.27 1.33 -37.73
N TYR A 16 -10.57 1.89 -38.73
CA TYR A 16 -9.14 1.70 -38.89
C TYR A 16 -8.32 2.18 -37.68
N PHE A 17 -8.81 3.16 -36.93
CA PHE A 17 -8.09 3.70 -35.77
C PHE A 17 -8.44 3.01 -34.45
N GLN A 18 -9.68 2.56 -34.29
CA GLN A 18 -10.16 1.96 -33.03
C GLN A 18 -9.95 0.45 -33.00
N ASN A 19 -10.07 -0.23 -34.14
CA ASN A 19 -10.08 -1.69 -34.17
C ASN A 19 -8.78 -2.30 -34.69
N THR A 20 -7.76 -1.48 -35.00
CA THR A 20 -6.49 -1.99 -35.49
C THR A 20 -5.33 -1.69 -34.54
N VAL A 21 -4.49 -2.69 -34.32
CA VAL A 21 -3.22 -2.52 -33.60
C VAL A 21 -2.14 -2.15 -34.61
N ARG A 22 -1.49 -1.00 -34.41
CA ARG A 22 -0.45 -0.49 -35.32
C ARG A 22 0.91 -0.64 -34.67
N TYR A 23 1.87 -1.12 -35.46
CA TYR A 23 3.25 -1.24 -35.03
C TYR A 23 4.13 -0.33 -35.89
N PHE A 24 4.95 0.46 -35.25
CA PHE A 24 5.98 1.28 -35.86
C PHE A 24 7.34 0.75 -35.42
N ALA A 25 8.14 0.28 -36.36
CA ALA A 25 9.47 -0.22 -36.06
C ALA A 25 10.52 0.85 -36.38
N LEU A 26 11.45 1.07 -35.45
CA LEU A 26 12.62 1.91 -35.66
C LEU A 26 13.84 1.20 -35.07
N ARG A 27 14.74 0.73 -35.97
CA ARG A 27 15.90 -0.10 -35.59
C ARG A 27 15.47 -1.34 -34.81
N ASN A 28 15.89 -1.45 -33.53
CA ASN A 28 15.60 -2.59 -32.65
C ASN A 28 14.38 -2.34 -31.73
N LEU A 29 13.66 -1.24 -31.93
CA LEU A 29 12.50 -0.88 -31.16
C LEU A 29 11.24 -0.98 -32.00
N ALA A 30 10.19 -1.54 -31.42
CA ALA A 30 8.85 -1.52 -32.00
C ALA A 30 7.89 -0.82 -31.02
N ILE A 31 7.17 0.17 -31.50
CA ILE A 31 6.15 0.88 -30.75
C ILE A 31 4.79 0.34 -31.20
N ARG A 32 4.00 -0.11 -30.23
CA ARG A 32 2.64 -0.61 -30.45
C ARG A 32 1.65 0.47 -30.08
N PHE A 33 0.71 0.77 -30.98
CA PHE A 33 -0.44 1.65 -30.72
C PHE A 33 -1.72 0.83 -30.83
N HIS A 34 -2.57 0.92 -29.82
CA HIS A 34 -3.92 0.36 -29.82
C HIS A 34 -4.87 1.35 -29.13
N ALA A 35 -6.13 1.29 -29.48
CA ALA A 35 -7.19 2.04 -28.83
C ALA A 35 -7.98 1.10 -27.91
N ASP A 36 -8.10 1.45 -26.65
CA ASP A 36 -8.94 0.75 -25.70
C ASP A 36 -10.18 1.61 -25.42
N THR A 37 -11.30 0.97 -25.23
CA THR A 37 -12.52 1.64 -24.81
C THR A 37 -12.34 2.03 -23.33
N ILE A 38 -12.48 3.31 -23.04
CA ILE A 38 -12.45 3.80 -21.66
C ILE A 38 -13.86 4.27 -21.28
N GLU A 39 -14.27 3.95 -20.06
CA GLU A 39 -15.45 4.58 -19.47
C GLU A 39 -15.00 5.91 -18.86
N PRO A 40 -15.44 7.06 -19.41
CA PRO A 40 -15.09 8.34 -18.86
C PRO A 40 -15.73 8.51 -17.47
N TRP A 41 -14.94 9.00 -16.52
CA TRP A 41 -15.46 9.38 -15.21
C TRP A 41 -16.23 10.69 -15.33
N ASP A 42 -17.44 10.69 -14.80
CA ASP A 42 -18.24 11.92 -14.74
C ASP A 42 -17.76 12.79 -13.56
N ILE A 43 -17.67 14.10 -13.78
CA ILE A 43 -17.30 15.04 -12.73
C ILE A 43 -18.59 15.45 -12.02
N LEU A 44 -18.81 14.85 -10.84
CA LEU A 44 -19.87 15.28 -9.95
C LEU A 44 -19.47 16.56 -9.23
N VAL A 45 -20.09 17.66 -9.58
CA VAL A 45 -19.90 18.92 -8.85
C VAL A 45 -20.60 18.79 -7.51
N PRO A 46 -19.90 19.00 -6.39
CA PRO A 46 -20.53 18.91 -5.08
C PRO A 46 -21.63 19.98 -4.94
N PRO A 47 -22.72 19.67 -4.21
CA PRO A 47 -23.78 20.64 -3.98
C PRO A 47 -23.24 21.87 -3.27
N THR A 48 -23.80 23.05 -3.56
CA THR A 48 -23.42 24.31 -2.93
C THR A 48 -23.62 24.34 -1.41
N ARG A 49 -24.42 23.40 -0.89
CA ARG A 49 -24.69 23.21 0.54
C ARG A 49 -24.36 21.79 0.93
N LEU A 50 -23.31 21.61 1.74
CA LEU A 50 -22.97 20.33 2.33
C LEU A 50 -23.94 20.02 3.47
N ILE A 51 -24.69 18.92 3.34
CA ILE A 51 -25.50 18.37 4.42
C ILE A 51 -24.71 17.21 5.00
N ILE A 52 -24.34 17.34 6.26
CA ILE A 52 -23.63 16.27 6.99
C ILE A 52 -24.69 15.34 7.57
N ASP A 53 -24.74 14.11 7.06
CA ASP A 53 -25.56 13.05 7.65
C ASP A 53 -24.74 12.31 8.71
N TYR A 54 -25.11 12.50 9.97
CA TYR A 54 -24.47 11.87 11.12
C TYR A 54 -24.48 10.34 11.05
N THR A 55 -25.53 9.76 10.50
CA THR A 55 -25.64 8.29 10.38
C THR A 55 -24.59 7.77 9.41
N GLN A 56 -24.47 8.41 8.28
CA GLN A 56 -23.45 8.07 7.27
C GLN A 56 -22.04 8.30 7.82
N MET A 57 -21.81 9.38 8.57
CA MET A 57 -20.53 9.65 9.21
C MET A 57 -20.13 8.56 10.22
N CYS A 58 -21.08 8.05 10.99
CA CYS A 58 -20.82 6.93 11.90
C CYS A 58 -20.45 5.64 11.16
N VAL A 59 -21.13 5.34 10.07
CA VAL A 59 -20.83 4.17 9.22
C VAL A 59 -19.44 4.30 8.60
N LEU A 60 -19.10 5.47 8.07
CA LEU A 60 -17.78 5.73 7.50
C LEU A 60 -16.69 5.60 8.56
N ARG A 61 -16.90 6.15 9.75
CA ARG A 61 -15.97 6.04 10.88
C ARG A 61 -15.70 4.58 11.25
N ASN A 62 -16.76 3.80 11.40
CA ASN A 62 -16.63 2.38 11.74
C ASN A 62 -15.86 1.64 10.64
N THR A 63 -16.20 1.88 9.40
CA THR A 63 -15.55 1.26 8.25
C THR A 63 -14.06 1.63 8.17
N GLU A 64 -13.71 2.88 8.41
CA GLU A 64 -12.33 3.35 8.41
C GLU A 64 -11.52 2.79 9.58
N ALA A 65 -12.12 2.71 10.78
CA ALA A 65 -11.47 2.08 11.92
C ALA A 65 -11.15 0.60 11.65
N VAL A 66 -12.12 -0.16 11.15
CA VAL A 66 -11.92 -1.57 10.80
C VAL A 66 -10.81 -1.72 9.75
N LYS A 67 -10.87 -0.92 8.67
CA LYS A 67 -9.82 -0.94 7.64
C LYS A 67 -8.43 -0.62 8.18
N LEU A 68 -8.34 0.32 9.13
CA LEU A 68 -7.07 0.69 9.73
C LEU A 68 -6.53 -0.41 10.66
N TYR A 69 -7.40 -1.06 11.43
CA TYR A 69 -7.08 -2.26 12.20
C TYR A 69 -6.53 -3.38 11.32
N ASP A 70 -7.22 -3.70 10.24
CA ASP A 70 -6.81 -4.75 9.32
C ASP A 70 -5.46 -4.43 8.68
N LYS A 71 -5.25 -3.19 8.23
CA LYS A 71 -3.96 -2.75 7.68
C LYS A 71 -2.84 -2.84 8.70
N ASN A 72 -3.07 -2.38 9.93
CA ASN A 72 -2.10 -2.49 11.03
C ASN A 72 -1.71 -3.95 11.25
N ARG A 73 -2.68 -4.81 11.42
CA ARG A 73 -2.50 -6.24 11.70
C ARG A 73 -1.78 -6.98 10.56
N LEU A 74 -2.16 -6.71 9.31
CA LEU A 74 -1.50 -7.30 8.14
C LEU A 74 -0.06 -6.83 8.00
N TYR A 75 0.22 -5.57 8.23
CA TYR A 75 1.56 -5.02 8.16
C TYR A 75 2.48 -5.67 9.20
N TRP A 76 2.10 -5.65 10.48
CA TRP A 76 2.94 -6.20 11.55
C TRP A 76 3.12 -7.71 11.44
N ARG A 77 2.11 -8.42 10.97
CA ARG A 77 2.25 -9.83 10.62
C ARG A 77 3.33 -10.04 9.54
N SER A 78 3.34 -9.19 8.50
CA SER A 78 4.35 -9.27 7.44
C SER A 78 5.75 -8.95 7.95
N VAL A 79 5.90 -7.98 8.87
CA VAL A 79 7.16 -7.65 9.54
C VAL A 79 7.67 -8.85 10.34
N CYS A 80 6.83 -9.47 11.18
CA CYS A 80 7.21 -10.65 11.95
C CYS A 80 7.62 -11.82 11.04
N MET A 81 6.87 -12.10 9.98
CA MET A 81 7.24 -13.15 9.00
C MET A 81 8.59 -12.87 8.33
N ARG A 82 8.90 -11.61 8.03
CA ARG A 82 10.19 -11.21 7.46
C ARG A 82 11.33 -11.39 8.46
N LEU A 83 11.12 -11.06 9.73
CA LEU A 83 12.08 -11.28 10.81
C LEU A 83 12.34 -12.77 11.04
N ASP A 84 11.30 -13.60 11.06
CA ASP A 84 11.43 -15.06 11.17
C ASP A 84 12.19 -15.66 9.98
N ALA A 85 11.96 -15.15 8.78
CA ALA A 85 12.70 -15.58 7.60
C ALA A 85 14.20 -15.22 7.70
N LEU A 86 14.52 -14.02 8.17
CA LEU A 86 15.90 -13.58 8.41
C LEU A 86 16.58 -14.44 9.48
N GLN A 87 15.88 -14.74 10.57
CA GLN A 87 16.41 -15.61 11.63
C GLN A 87 16.75 -17.00 11.11
N ARG A 88 15.86 -17.61 10.31
CA ARG A 88 16.14 -18.89 9.66
C ARG A 88 17.31 -18.84 8.70
N GLN A 89 17.45 -17.78 7.91
CA GLN A 89 18.57 -17.60 6.99
C GLN A 89 19.91 -17.49 7.73
N ILE A 90 19.93 -16.76 8.86
CA ILE A 90 21.13 -16.59 9.68
C ILE A 90 21.47 -17.90 10.41
N ALA A 91 20.46 -18.63 10.89
CA ALA A 91 20.66 -19.92 11.53
C ALA A 91 21.33 -20.94 10.60
N ALA A 92 20.99 -20.88 9.30
CA ALA A 92 21.54 -21.77 8.27
C ALA A 92 22.98 -21.40 7.85
N LYS A 93 23.46 -20.18 8.16
CA LYS A 93 24.82 -19.76 7.83
C LYS A 93 25.84 -20.28 8.85
N MET A 94 27.03 -20.68 8.38
CA MET A 94 28.17 -21.02 9.23
C MET A 94 28.87 -19.74 9.73
N LEU A 95 28.28 -19.11 10.74
CA LEU A 95 28.82 -17.91 11.35
C LEU A 95 29.57 -18.25 12.65
N PRO A 96 30.61 -17.45 13.04
CA PRO A 96 31.24 -17.55 14.37
C PRO A 96 30.17 -17.43 15.47
N ALA A 97 30.31 -18.24 16.53
CA ALA A 97 29.33 -18.32 17.61
C ALA A 97 28.96 -16.95 18.21
N ARG A 98 29.95 -16.10 18.46
CA ARG A 98 29.73 -14.74 19.00
C ARG A 98 28.89 -13.87 18.09
N LEU A 99 29.10 -13.94 16.76
CA LEU A 99 28.36 -13.15 15.78
C LEU A 99 26.93 -13.66 15.64
N LYS A 100 26.77 -14.98 15.69
CA LYS A 100 25.45 -15.62 15.66
C LYS A 100 24.58 -15.19 16.86
N THR A 101 25.13 -15.30 18.07
CA THR A 101 24.45 -14.90 19.32
C THR A 101 24.07 -13.42 19.28
N HIS A 102 24.98 -12.55 18.85
CA HIS A 102 24.68 -11.12 18.74
C HIS A 102 23.54 -10.83 17.76
N THR A 103 23.57 -11.46 16.60
CA THR A 103 22.54 -11.26 15.56
C THR A 103 21.18 -11.83 16.00
N ASP A 104 21.16 -12.98 16.67
CA ASP A 104 19.94 -13.57 17.22
C ASP A 104 19.33 -12.65 18.31
N THR A 105 20.15 -12.05 19.15
CA THR A 105 19.69 -11.09 20.16
C THR A 105 19.06 -9.85 19.49
N LEU A 106 19.70 -9.30 18.47
CA LEU A 106 19.16 -8.15 17.72
C LEU A 106 17.82 -8.48 17.05
N LEU A 107 17.73 -9.64 16.40
CA LEU A 107 16.45 -10.05 15.77
C LEU A 107 15.35 -10.27 16.79
N THR A 108 15.68 -10.84 17.96
CA THR A 108 14.71 -11.00 19.06
C THR A 108 14.23 -9.64 19.56
N GLN A 109 15.12 -8.67 19.72
CA GLN A 109 14.75 -7.30 20.10
C GLN A 109 13.86 -6.65 19.03
N MET A 110 14.18 -6.83 17.74
CA MET A 110 13.32 -6.33 16.65
C MET A 110 11.92 -6.96 16.66
N VAL A 111 11.80 -8.24 16.95
CA VAL A 111 10.47 -8.89 17.10
C VAL A 111 9.68 -8.28 18.24
N GLN A 112 10.30 -8.06 19.39
CA GLN A 112 9.65 -7.41 20.53
C GLN A 112 9.20 -5.98 20.21
N LEU A 113 10.07 -5.22 19.53
CA LEU A 113 9.75 -3.86 19.07
C LEU A 113 8.58 -3.87 18.08
N ALA A 114 8.55 -4.79 17.12
CA ALA A 114 7.46 -4.92 16.16
C ALA A 114 6.10 -5.19 16.84
N MET A 115 6.10 -6.05 17.85
CA MET A 115 4.90 -6.34 18.63
C MET A 115 4.45 -5.11 19.42
N ALA A 116 5.37 -4.39 20.03
CA ALA A 116 5.09 -3.17 20.80
C ALA A 116 4.51 -2.06 19.90
N ASP A 117 5.13 -1.80 18.76
CA ASP A 117 4.67 -0.81 17.78
C ASP A 117 3.28 -1.16 17.23
N GLY A 118 3.05 -2.44 16.92
CA GLY A 118 1.74 -2.92 16.47
C GLY A 118 0.64 -2.69 17.50
N PHE A 119 0.94 -2.97 18.77
CA PHE A 119 0.02 -2.75 19.87
C PHE A 119 -0.23 -1.25 20.15
N GLU A 120 0.80 -0.42 20.06
CA GLU A 120 0.69 1.04 20.24
C GLU A 120 -0.27 1.66 19.19
N ILE A 121 -0.13 1.27 17.93
CA ILE A 121 -1.04 1.72 16.87
C ILE A 121 -2.47 1.20 17.12
N GLU A 122 -2.63 -0.06 17.51
CA GLU A 122 -3.94 -0.64 17.84
C GLU A 122 -4.62 0.11 18.99
N LYS A 123 -3.86 0.44 20.02
CA LYS A 123 -4.32 1.26 21.14
C LYS A 123 -4.74 2.66 20.67
N SER A 124 -3.93 3.31 19.83
CA SER A 124 -4.22 4.63 19.28
C SER A 124 -5.49 4.65 18.43
N ILE A 125 -5.76 3.58 17.65
CA ILE A 125 -7.02 3.43 16.91
C ILE A 125 -8.19 3.37 17.87
N SER A 126 -8.09 2.56 18.95
CA SER A 126 -9.14 2.38 19.94
C SER A 126 -9.43 3.67 20.71
N GLU A 127 -8.39 4.39 21.10
CA GLU A 127 -8.50 5.67 21.80
C GLU A 127 -9.14 6.72 20.90
N SER A 128 -8.65 6.88 19.68
CA SER A 128 -9.23 7.79 18.68
C SER A 128 -10.70 7.48 18.38
N TYR A 129 -11.08 6.22 18.45
CA TYR A 129 -12.47 5.81 18.26
C TYR A 129 -13.36 6.17 19.46
N ARG A 130 -12.82 6.10 20.68
CA ARG A 130 -13.57 6.37 21.92
C ARG A 130 -13.68 7.86 22.23
N GLU A 131 -12.58 8.60 22.09
CA GLU A 131 -12.45 10.00 22.51
C GLU A 131 -13.02 10.99 21.52
N SER A 132 -13.25 10.56 20.29
CA SER A 132 -13.62 11.52 19.27
C SER A 132 -15.02 12.06 19.49
N ASP A 133 -15.06 13.32 19.92
CA ASP A 133 -16.19 14.19 19.67
C ASP A 133 -16.59 14.03 18.18
N LYS A 134 -17.88 13.98 17.91
CA LYS A 134 -18.41 13.58 16.59
C LYS A 134 -17.77 14.32 15.41
N ASP A 135 -17.30 15.53 15.65
CA ASP A 135 -16.74 16.41 14.62
C ASP A 135 -15.23 16.23 14.40
N MET A 136 -14.47 15.71 15.37
CA MET A 136 -13.01 15.56 15.31
C MET A 136 -12.53 14.17 14.94
N CYS A 137 -13.42 13.20 14.84
CA CYS A 137 -13.08 11.79 14.64
C CYS A 137 -12.26 11.54 13.37
N GLN A 138 -12.58 12.21 12.28
CA GLN A 138 -11.85 12.02 11.02
C GLN A 138 -10.41 12.53 11.09
N LEU A 139 -10.19 13.63 11.82
CA LEU A 139 -8.84 14.19 11.99
C LEU A 139 -7.97 13.27 12.86
N THR A 140 -8.52 12.75 13.96
CA THR A 140 -7.80 11.83 14.84
C THR A 140 -7.47 10.51 14.14
N MET A 141 -8.39 9.94 13.37
CA MET A 141 -8.12 8.74 12.57
C MET A 141 -7.09 8.97 11.47
N ASN A 142 -7.09 10.15 10.85
CA ASN A 142 -6.05 10.52 9.88
C ASN A 142 -4.68 10.68 10.54
N ALA A 143 -4.62 11.20 11.76
CA ALA A 143 -3.38 11.26 12.54
C ALA A 143 -2.82 9.85 12.79
N VAL A 144 -3.65 8.92 13.27
CA VAL A 144 -3.23 7.52 13.49
C VAL A 144 -2.78 6.86 12.18
N ARG A 145 -3.48 7.12 11.06
CA ARG A 145 -3.07 6.61 9.75
C ARG A 145 -1.68 7.13 9.36
N ARG A 146 -1.39 8.41 9.60
CA ARG A 146 -0.08 9.01 9.36
C ARG A 146 0.99 8.36 10.24
N THR A 147 0.73 8.19 11.53
CA THR A 147 1.64 7.50 12.45
C THR A 147 1.96 6.09 11.97
N LEU A 148 0.98 5.32 11.50
CA LEU A 148 1.22 4.00 10.92
C LEU A 148 2.13 4.09 9.67
N GLN A 149 1.92 5.08 8.79
CA GLN A 149 2.76 5.29 7.62
C GLN A 149 4.20 5.64 8.00
N ASP A 150 4.39 6.49 9.00
CA ASP A 150 5.72 6.86 9.50
C ASP A 150 6.45 5.63 10.07
N ARG A 151 5.75 4.80 10.85
CA ARG A 151 6.30 3.52 11.34
C ARG A 151 6.70 2.56 10.21
N VAL A 152 5.91 2.49 9.14
CA VAL A 152 6.28 1.69 7.96
C VAL A 152 7.60 2.14 7.36
N VAL A 153 7.81 3.45 7.22
CA VAL A 153 9.05 4.02 6.69
C VAL A 153 10.24 3.75 7.64
N GLU A 154 10.05 3.94 8.93
CA GLU A 154 11.06 3.65 9.95
C GLU A 154 11.50 2.18 9.90
N TRP A 155 10.56 1.26 9.82
CA TRP A 155 10.85 -0.17 9.76
C TRP A 155 11.53 -0.60 8.46
N GLU A 156 11.18 -0.02 7.32
CA GLU A 156 11.92 -0.27 6.08
C GLU A 156 13.38 0.21 6.18
N ASN A 157 13.62 1.35 6.83
CA ASN A 157 14.98 1.83 7.10
C ASN A 157 15.73 0.90 8.05
N LEU A 158 15.09 0.41 9.12
CA LEU A 158 15.69 -0.57 10.03
C LEU A 158 16.09 -1.86 9.29
N PHE A 159 15.25 -2.37 8.39
CA PHE A 159 15.60 -3.53 7.58
C PHE A 159 16.75 -3.26 6.61
N LEU A 160 16.80 -2.07 6.00
CA LEU A 160 17.90 -1.68 5.12
C LEU A 160 19.21 -1.59 5.89
N ASP A 161 19.20 -1.02 7.08
CA ASP A 161 20.38 -0.90 7.91
C ASP A 161 20.83 -2.26 8.47
N PHE A 162 19.90 -3.09 8.89
CA PHE A 162 20.22 -4.47 9.26
C PHE A 162 20.89 -5.22 8.10
N LYS A 163 20.37 -5.07 6.87
CA LYS A 163 20.94 -5.71 5.68
C LYS A 163 22.35 -5.22 5.34
N LYS A 164 22.65 -3.94 5.57
CA LYS A 164 24.00 -3.37 5.36
C LYS A 164 25.02 -3.95 6.35
N HIS A 165 24.61 -4.18 7.60
CA HIS A 165 25.47 -4.64 8.68
C HIS A 165 25.42 -6.16 8.90
N ALA A 166 24.48 -6.85 8.22
CA ALA A 166 24.41 -8.30 8.28
C ALA A 166 25.68 -8.94 7.74
N PRO A 167 26.19 -10.00 8.39
CA PRO A 167 27.40 -10.68 7.96
C PRO A 167 27.23 -11.20 6.53
N LYS A 168 28.07 -10.67 5.63
CA LYS A 168 28.18 -11.19 4.27
C LYS A 168 28.86 -12.57 4.39
N SER A 169 28.28 -13.56 3.76
CA SER A 169 28.84 -14.91 3.62
C SER A 169 30.09 -14.89 2.79
#